data_508807786d9d17badb76aff571aa163d
#
_entry.id   508807786d9d17badb76aff571aa163d
#
_cell.length_a   1.000
_cell.length_b   1.000
_cell.length_c   1.000
_cell.angle_alpha   90.00
_cell.angle_beta   90.00
_cell.angle_gamma   90.00
#
_symmetry.space_group_name_H-M   'P 1'
#
loop_
_entity.id
_entity.type
_entity.pdbx_description
1 polymer ?
#
loop_
_entity_poly.entity_id
_entity_poly.type
_entity_poly.pdbx_seq_one_letter_code
_entity_poly.pdbx_strand_id
1 'polypeptide(L)'
;MNRIILSRKGFDSSSGGAASPILDDGGIYSIPIPWKIRSPNKYKDLVIQNKKALDLFSFMKCNTHLDYKYCHYDPDLRDKRGLFGQANAAQTELDNNDVGVNDLFLFFGWFKKYTRDNKDLHHIFGWLQVEKIIKGDSHINDFLERKNITHPHGHMHNKIFKNNTIYVLSLIHI
;
A
#
# COMPACT_ATOMS: atom_id res chain seq x y z
N MET A 1 -2.65 -25.64 4.40
CA MET A 1 -1.25 -25.26 4.04
C MET A 1 -1.30 -23.76 3.83
N ASN A 2 -0.48 -23.01 4.57
CA ASN A 2 -0.48 -21.56 4.43
C ASN A 2 0.20 -21.19 3.11
N ARG A 3 -0.45 -20.34 2.33
CA ARG A 3 0.10 -19.85 1.05
C ARG A 3 0.98 -18.63 1.30
N ILE A 4 1.93 -18.41 0.41
CA ILE A 4 2.70 -17.17 0.32
C ILE A 4 2.27 -16.45 -0.94
N ILE A 5 1.75 -15.24 -0.79
CA ILE A 5 1.25 -14.40 -1.87
C ILE A 5 2.21 -13.22 -2.07
N LEU A 6 2.80 -13.11 -3.24
CA LEU A 6 3.59 -11.95 -3.62
C LEU A 6 2.67 -10.84 -4.12
N SER A 7 2.68 -9.69 -3.48
CA SER A 7 1.86 -8.54 -3.87
C SER A 7 2.74 -7.33 -4.18
N ARG A 8 2.77 -6.93 -5.46
CA ARG A 8 3.51 -5.74 -5.89
C ARG A 8 2.77 -4.48 -5.45
N LYS A 9 3.49 -3.54 -4.83
CA LYS A 9 2.96 -2.29 -4.28
C LYS A 9 3.94 -1.13 -4.48
N GLY A 10 3.42 0.08 -4.28
CA GLY A 10 4.20 1.29 -4.44
C GLY A 10 4.32 1.76 -5.90
N PHE A 11 5.14 2.76 -6.09
CA PHE A 11 5.39 3.35 -7.41
C PHE A 11 5.93 2.33 -8.41
N ASP A 12 5.48 2.47 -9.65
CA ASP A 12 6.00 1.75 -10.82
C ASP A 12 5.97 2.64 -12.08
N SER A 13 6.34 2.08 -13.23
CA SER A 13 6.38 2.81 -14.50
C SER A 13 5.01 3.34 -14.94
N SER A 14 3.92 2.65 -14.57
CA SER A 14 2.54 3.05 -14.90
C SER A 14 1.90 3.94 -13.83
N SER A 15 2.37 3.83 -12.60
CA SER A 15 1.79 4.50 -11.43
C SER A 15 2.89 5.22 -10.64
N GLY A 16 3.06 6.51 -10.89
CA GLY A 16 4.10 7.34 -10.29
C GLY A 16 5.29 7.59 -11.22
N GLY A 17 5.58 6.67 -12.15
CA GLY A 17 6.59 6.84 -13.21
C GLY A 17 8.05 6.74 -12.75
N ALA A 18 8.29 6.31 -11.50
CA ALA A 18 9.63 6.22 -10.92
C ALA A 18 9.71 5.08 -9.90
N ALA A 19 10.93 4.56 -9.65
CA ALA A 19 11.16 3.63 -8.56
C ALA A 19 11.05 4.35 -7.20
N SER A 20 10.57 3.66 -6.20
CA SER A 20 10.61 4.15 -4.81
C SER A 20 12.05 4.26 -4.31
N PRO A 21 12.40 5.21 -3.43
CA PRO A 21 13.79 5.47 -3.09
C PRO A 21 14.36 4.48 -2.07
N ILE A 22 15.64 4.17 -2.26
CA ILE A 22 16.51 3.63 -1.23
C ILE A 22 17.46 4.76 -0.84
N LEU A 23 17.51 5.15 0.43
CA LEU A 23 18.39 6.21 0.90
C LEU A 23 19.79 5.67 1.24
N ASP A 24 20.73 6.58 1.49
CA ASP A 24 22.12 6.22 1.76
C ASP A 24 22.32 5.46 3.08
N ASP A 25 21.39 5.63 4.03
CA ASP A 25 21.34 4.85 5.28
C ASP A 25 20.81 3.41 5.08
N GLY A 26 20.44 3.05 3.84
CA GLY A 26 19.87 1.76 3.49
C GLY A 26 18.35 1.67 3.69
N GLY A 27 17.71 2.74 4.15
CA GLY A 27 16.26 2.79 4.35
C GLY A 27 15.51 2.66 3.03
N ILE A 28 14.51 1.77 3.00
CA ILE A 28 13.63 1.49 1.85
C ILE A 28 12.29 2.16 2.10
N TYR A 29 11.88 3.07 1.21
CA TYR A 29 10.66 3.87 1.38
C TYR A 29 9.68 3.60 0.24
N SER A 30 8.72 2.71 0.45
CA SER A 30 7.67 2.43 -0.55
C SER A 30 6.71 3.62 -0.67
N ILE A 31 6.73 4.29 -1.81
CA ILE A 31 5.82 5.40 -2.09
C ILE A 31 4.49 4.85 -2.60
N PRO A 32 3.35 5.16 -1.95
CA PRO A 32 2.04 4.70 -2.40
C PRO A 32 1.67 5.34 -3.75
N ILE A 33 0.95 4.58 -4.58
CA ILE A 33 0.60 5.02 -5.94
C ILE A 33 -0.29 6.27 -5.94
N PRO A 34 -0.18 7.12 -6.98
CA PRO A 34 -1.07 8.27 -7.17
C PRO A 34 -2.52 7.82 -7.32
N TRP A 35 -3.43 8.59 -6.71
CA TRP A 35 -4.84 8.32 -6.78
C TRP A 35 -5.60 9.52 -7.32
N LYS A 36 -6.42 9.31 -8.36
CA LYS A 36 -7.14 10.41 -9.02
C LYS A 36 -8.37 10.86 -8.23
N ILE A 37 -8.88 9.99 -7.37
CA ILE A 37 -10.09 10.20 -6.60
C ILE A 37 -9.68 10.68 -5.21
N ARG A 38 -10.57 11.43 -4.55
CA ARG A 38 -10.35 11.89 -3.18
C ARG A 38 -10.06 10.69 -2.27
N SER A 39 -8.96 10.75 -1.54
CA SER A 39 -8.49 9.73 -0.58
C SER A 39 -8.22 10.40 0.75
N PRO A 40 -8.26 9.66 1.86
CA PRO A 40 -7.86 10.20 3.17
C PRO A 40 -6.39 10.63 3.20
N ASN A 41 -5.56 10.09 2.31
CA ASN A 41 -4.13 10.38 2.28
C ASN A 41 -3.77 11.29 1.11
N LYS A 42 -3.01 12.35 1.41
CA LYS A 42 -2.41 13.26 0.43
C LYS A 42 -0.91 13.23 0.57
N TYR A 43 -0.16 13.29 -0.54
CA TYR A 43 1.30 13.28 -0.49
C TYR A 43 1.90 14.39 0.37
N LYS A 44 1.32 15.59 0.33
CA LYS A 44 1.81 16.73 1.12
C LYS A 44 1.76 16.51 2.64
N ASP A 45 0.85 15.66 3.10
CA ASP A 45 0.61 15.35 4.51
C ASP A 45 1.19 13.98 4.91
N LEU A 46 1.73 13.24 3.92
CA LEU A 46 2.16 11.86 4.10
C LEU A 46 3.55 11.78 4.73
N VAL A 47 3.64 11.00 5.78
CA VAL A 47 4.91 10.58 6.41
C VAL A 47 5.06 9.08 6.25
N ILE A 48 6.21 8.64 5.75
CA ILE A 48 6.58 7.24 5.54
C ILE A 48 7.83 6.99 6.38
N GLN A 49 7.75 6.13 7.40
CA GLN A 49 8.88 5.79 8.27
C GLN A 49 9.69 7.05 8.72
N ASN A 50 9.00 8.05 9.24
CA ASN A 50 9.58 9.33 9.73
C ASN A 50 10.16 10.27 8.64
N LYS A 51 9.96 10.00 7.36
CA LYS A 51 10.31 10.92 6.26
C LYS A 51 9.04 11.47 5.61
N LYS A 52 9.02 12.76 5.32
CA LYS A 52 7.92 13.35 4.53
C LYS A 52 8.01 12.85 3.09
N ALA A 53 6.86 12.50 2.50
CA ALA A 53 6.83 12.02 1.10
C ALA A 53 7.41 13.06 0.12
N LEU A 54 7.19 14.34 0.38
CA LEU A 54 7.74 15.42 -0.47
C LEU A 54 9.28 15.46 -0.46
N ASP A 55 9.90 15.19 0.70
CA ASP A 55 11.35 15.10 0.80
C ASP A 55 11.88 13.90 -0.01
N LEU A 56 11.16 12.78 0.03
CA LEU A 56 11.50 11.59 -0.77
C LEU A 56 11.38 11.86 -2.28
N PHE A 57 10.37 12.62 -2.72
CA PHE A 57 10.21 12.99 -4.13
C PHE A 57 11.38 13.82 -4.66
N SER A 58 11.99 14.67 -3.84
CA SER A 58 13.17 15.44 -4.25
C SER A 58 14.35 14.55 -4.64
N PHE A 59 14.53 13.41 -3.97
CA PHE A 59 15.54 12.41 -4.35
C PHE A 59 15.21 11.69 -5.65
N MET A 60 13.93 11.47 -5.89
CA MET A 60 13.47 10.65 -7.02
C MET A 60 13.43 11.42 -8.35
N LYS A 61 13.62 12.74 -8.33
CA LYS A 61 13.42 13.63 -9.49
C LYS A 61 12.05 13.42 -10.16
N CYS A 62 11.05 13.09 -9.36
CA CYS A 62 9.68 12.90 -9.81
C CYS A 62 9.03 14.24 -10.15
N ASN A 63 8.04 14.20 -11.04
CA ASN A 63 7.21 15.35 -11.33
C ASN A 63 6.50 15.82 -10.06
N THR A 64 6.75 17.05 -9.65
CA THR A 64 6.20 17.71 -8.47
C THR A 64 4.67 17.84 -8.47
N HIS A 65 4.01 17.46 -9.57
CA HIS A 65 2.54 17.40 -9.67
C HIS A 65 1.87 16.46 -8.66
N LEU A 66 2.63 15.62 -8.00
CA LEU A 66 2.13 14.71 -6.96
C LEU A 66 1.93 15.39 -5.60
N ASP A 67 2.50 16.58 -5.38
CA ASP A 67 2.47 17.32 -4.12
C ASP A 67 1.05 17.59 -3.60
N TYR A 68 0.12 17.80 -4.51
CA TYR A 68 -1.26 18.17 -4.20
C TYR A 68 -2.25 17.02 -4.41
N LYS A 69 -1.77 15.88 -4.89
CA LYS A 69 -2.63 14.75 -5.26
C LYS A 69 -2.82 13.79 -4.10
N TYR A 70 -3.93 13.09 -4.16
CA TYR A 70 -4.20 11.98 -3.27
C TYR A 70 -3.34 10.77 -3.62
N CYS A 71 -3.08 9.93 -2.63
CA CYS A 71 -2.43 8.65 -2.82
C CYS A 71 -3.30 7.50 -2.29
N HIS A 72 -3.10 6.32 -2.86
CA HIS A 72 -3.68 5.07 -2.39
C HIS A 72 -2.70 4.43 -1.42
N TYR A 73 -2.81 4.79 -0.13
CA TYR A 73 -1.91 4.27 0.91
C TYR A 73 -2.38 2.87 1.34
N ASP A 74 -1.93 1.87 0.61
CA ASP A 74 -2.27 0.47 0.77
C ASP A 74 -1.11 -0.43 0.27
N PRO A 75 -0.56 -1.31 1.12
CA PRO A 75 -1.00 -1.67 2.49
C PRO A 75 -0.73 -0.55 3.52
N ASP A 76 -1.62 -0.41 4.51
CA ASP A 76 -1.39 0.46 5.66
C ASP A 76 -0.75 -0.35 6.80
N LEU A 77 0.57 -0.28 6.87
CA LEU A 77 1.38 -0.97 7.88
C LEU A 77 1.79 -0.04 9.04
N ARG A 78 1.22 1.17 9.12
CA ARG A 78 1.53 2.15 10.17
C ARG A 78 0.97 1.72 11.52
N ASP A 79 1.67 2.08 12.59
CA ASP A 79 1.20 1.96 13.98
C ASP A 79 0.66 0.56 14.33
N LYS A 80 1.24 -0.49 13.75
CA LYS A 80 0.79 -1.88 13.96
C LYS A 80 -0.66 -2.14 13.49
N ARG A 81 -1.21 -1.28 12.63
CA ARG A 81 -2.60 -1.44 12.15
C ARG A 81 -2.79 -2.62 11.22
N GLY A 82 -1.82 -2.84 10.34
CA GLY A 82 -1.80 -3.94 9.41
C GLY A 82 -3.09 -4.16 8.63
N LEU A 83 -3.39 -3.26 7.70
CA LEU A 83 -4.53 -3.36 6.81
C LEU A 83 -4.06 -3.44 5.36
N PHE A 84 -4.65 -4.35 4.62
CA PHE A 84 -4.41 -4.48 3.20
C PHE A 84 -5.75 -4.61 2.46
N GLY A 85 -6.02 -3.68 1.57
CA GLY A 85 -7.22 -3.67 0.75
C GLY A 85 -7.00 -4.28 -0.62
N GLN A 86 -7.99 -4.99 -1.14
CA GLN A 86 -8.04 -5.46 -2.51
C GLN A 86 -9.45 -5.38 -3.07
N ALA A 87 -9.55 -5.24 -4.40
CA ALA A 87 -10.84 -5.14 -5.08
C ALA A 87 -10.71 -5.55 -6.56
N ASN A 88 -11.85 -5.65 -7.24
CA ASN A 88 -11.95 -5.90 -8.68
C ASN A 88 -11.26 -7.22 -9.11
N ALA A 89 -10.60 -7.21 -10.27
CA ALA A 89 -9.95 -8.40 -10.82
C ALA A 89 -8.88 -8.99 -9.88
N ALA A 90 -8.12 -8.14 -9.19
CA ALA A 90 -7.09 -8.62 -8.26
C ALA A 90 -7.71 -9.35 -7.05
N GLN A 91 -8.86 -8.89 -6.54
CA GLN A 91 -9.56 -9.61 -5.48
C GLN A 91 -10.18 -10.91 -6.02
N THR A 92 -10.72 -10.91 -7.22
CA THR A 92 -11.24 -12.13 -7.84
C THR A 92 -10.15 -13.20 -7.97
N GLU A 93 -8.92 -12.80 -8.33
CA GLU A 93 -7.79 -13.72 -8.39
C GLU A 93 -7.45 -14.33 -7.02
N LEU A 94 -7.48 -13.53 -5.95
CA LEU A 94 -7.27 -14.03 -4.59
C LEU A 94 -8.39 -14.99 -4.16
N ASP A 95 -9.64 -14.67 -4.51
CA ASP A 95 -10.79 -15.53 -4.21
C ASP A 95 -10.70 -16.87 -4.97
N ASN A 96 -10.34 -16.85 -6.25
CA ASN A 96 -10.19 -18.05 -7.08
C ASN A 96 -9.06 -18.98 -6.59
N ASN A 97 -8.09 -18.41 -5.91
CA ASN A 97 -6.98 -19.15 -5.29
C ASN A 97 -7.23 -19.46 -3.82
N ASP A 98 -8.45 -19.31 -3.30
CA ASP A 98 -8.85 -19.58 -1.91
C ASP A 98 -7.92 -18.93 -0.87
N VAL A 99 -7.46 -17.70 -1.15
CA VAL A 99 -6.63 -16.96 -0.20
C VAL A 99 -7.43 -16.63 1.06
N GLY A 100 -6.92 -17.03 2.22
CA GLY A 100 -7.67 -17.04 3.45
C GLY A 100 -6.87 -16.67 4.70
N VAL A 101 -7.50 -16.94 5.85
CA VAL A 101 -6.86 -16.74 7.16
C VAL A 101 -5.61 -17.64 7.28
N ASN A 102 -4.56 -17.11 7.90
CA ASN A 102 -3.23 -17.68 8.05
C ASN A 102 -2.37 -17.68 6.77
N ASP A 103 -2.86 -17.23 5.63
CA ASP A 103 -2.01 -17.00 4.46
C ASP A 103 -1.13 -15.76 4.65
N LEU A 104 0.02 -15.71 3.97
CA LEU A 104 1.04 -14.68 4.12
C LEU A 104 1.17 -13.84 2.85
N PHE A 105 0.92 -12.56 2.94
CA PHE A 105 1.29 -11.60 1.91
C PHE A 105 2.73 -11.11 2.12
N LEU A 106 3.52 -11.13 1.05
CA LEU A 106 4.81 -10.44 0.97
C LEU A 106 4.67 -9.26 0.01
N PHE A 107 4.82 -8.05 0.53
CA PHE A 107 4.76 -6.84 -0.27
C PHE A 107 6.12 -6.51 -0.82
N PHE A 108 6.21 -6.43 -2.14
CA PHE A 108 7.42 -6.05 -2.83
C PHE A 108 7.17 -4.88 -3.77
N GLY A 109 8.21 -4.16 -4.11
CA GLY A 109 8.13 -3.01 -5.00
C GLY A 109 9.37 -2.79 -5.81
N TRP A 110 9.30 -1.82 -6.70
CA TRP A 110 10.42 -1.35 -7.48
C TRP A 110 11.13 -0.22 -6.74
N PHE A 111 12.42 -0.40 -6.47
CA PHE A 111 13.25 0.50 -5.70
C PHE A 111 14.52 0.87 -6.44
N LYS A 112 15.07 2.06 -6.11
CA LYS A 112 16.29 2.58 -6.71
C LYS A 112 17.09 3.40 -5.73
N LYS A 113 18.41 3.24 -5.75
CA LYS A 113 19.34 4.11 -5.04
C LYS A 113 19.74 5.25 -5.97
N TYR A 114 19.15 6.42 -5.78
CA TYR A 114 19.31 7.58 -6.67
C TYR A 114 20.69 8.26 -6.57
N THR A 115 21.47 8.00 -5.52
CA THR A 115 22.71 8.71 -5.21
C THR A 115 23.97 8.06 -5.76
N ARG A 116 23.99 6.74 -6.08
CA ARG A 116 25.19 6.05 -6.52
C ARG A 116 24.99 5.14 -7.73
N ASP A 117 24.62 3.92 -7.55
CA ASP A 117 24.74 2.89 -8.60
C ASP A 117 23.59 2.85 -9.59
N ASN A 118 22.55 3.66 -9.41
CA ASN A 118 21.34 3.73 -10.25
C ASN A 118 20.73 2.37 -10.63
N LYS A 119 21.01 1.29 -9.87
CA LYS A 119 20.45 -0.03 -10.12
C LYS A 119 19.00 -0.09 -9.69
N ASP A 120 18.18 -0.59 -10.58
CA ASP A 120 16.79 -0.91 -10.30
C ASP A 120 16.70 -2.27 -9.60
N LEU A 121 15.99 -2.32 -8.49
CA LEU A 121 15.89 -3.49 -7.64
C LEU A 121 14.43 -3.76 -7.28
N HIS A 122 14.09 -5.03 -7.09
CA HIS A 122 12.85 -5.42 -6.44
C HIS A 122 13.15 -5.87 -5.03
N HIS A 123 12.56 -5.17 -4.05
CA HIS A 123 12.72 -5.51 -2.64
C HIS A 123 11.37 -5.83 -2.00
N ILE A 124 11.39 -6.81 -1.10
CA ILE A 124 10.31 -7.00 -0.13
C ILE A 124 10.48 -5.92 0.93
N PHE A 125 9.43 -5.14 1.16
CA PHE A 125 9.44 -4.05 2.13
C PHE A 125 8.48 -4.24 3.30
N GLY A 126 7.67 -5.28 3.26
CA GLY A 126 6.74 -5.60 4.33
C GLY A 126 6.05 -6.94 4.10
N TRP A 127 5.43 -7.45 5.13
CA TRP A 127 4.65 -8.67 5.07
C TRP A 127 3.46 -8.62 6.01
N LEU A 128 2.49 -9.48 5.75
CA LEU A 128 1.19 -9.52 6.40
C LEU A 128 0.69 -10.94 6.47
N GLN A 129 0.56 -11.50 7.69
CA GLN A 129 -0.19 -12.74 7.88
C GLN A 129 -1.66 -12.41 8.16
N VAL A 130 -2.55 -13.03 7.40
CA VAL A 130 -3.98 -12.77 7.48
C VAL A 130 -4.57 -13.34 8.76
N GLU A 131 -5.11 -12.48 9.62
CA GLU A 131 -5.89 -12.89 10.80
C GLU A 131 -7.39 -12.89 10.50
N LYS A 132 -7.84 -11.87 9.75
CA LYS A 132 -9.25 -11.67 9.46
C LYS A 132 -9.45 -11.10 8.07
N ILE A 133 -10.54 -11.50 7.42
CA ILE A 133 -10.96 -10.97 6.12
C ILE A 133 -12.33 -10.31 6.29
N ILE A 134 -12.46 -9.09 5.78
CA ILE A 134 -13.69 -8.31 5.80
C ILE A 134 -14.09 -8.03 4.37
N LYS A 135 -15.21 -8.58 3.93
CA LYS A 135 -15.71 -8.44 2.56
C LYS A 135 -16.96 -7.57 2.51
N GLY A 136 -17.01 -6.71 1.51
CA GLY A 136 -18.15 -5.84 1.20
C GLY A 136 -18.10 -4.50 1.94
N ASP A 137 -18.57 -3.46 1.24
CA ASP A 137 -18.44 -2.06 1.66
C ASP A 137 -19.05 -1.76 3.03
N SER A 138 -20.23 -2.29 3.33
CA SER A 138 -20.88 -2.06 4.63
C SER A 138 -20.04 -2.58 5.79
N HIS A 139 -19.59 -3.83 5.72
CA HIS A 139 -18.78 -4.43 6.77
C HIS A 139 -17.42 -3.77 6.93
N ILE A 140 -16.82 -3.32 5.81
CA ILE A 140 -15.56 -2.58 5.82
C ILE A 140 -15.75 -1.25 6.54
N ASN A 141 -16.79 -0.51 6.20
CA ASN A 141 -17.06 0.79 6.80
C ASN A 141 -17.34 0.67 8.30
N ASP A 142 -18.20 -0.27 8.71
CA ASP A 142 -18.48 -0.56 10.12
C ASP A 142 -17.21 -0.92 10.91
N PHE A 143 -16.29 -1.67 10.29
CA PHE A 143 -15.02 -2.03 10.92
C PHE A 143 -14.12 -0.81 11.08
N LEU A 144 -13.97 -0.01 10.03
CA LEU A 144 -13.11 1.18 10.03
C LEU A 144 -13.62 2.22 11.04
N GLU A 145 -14.93 2.45 11.08
CA GLU A 145 -15.57 3.35 12.04
C GLU A 145 -15.33 2.90 13.49
N ARG A 146 -15.63 1.64 13.80
CA ARG A 146 -15.40 1.10 15.15
C ARG A 146 -13.96 1.19 15.61
N LYS A 147 -13.00 1.15 14.70
CA LYS A 147 -11.58 1.28 14.98
C LYS A 147 -11.08 2.73 14.91
N ASN A 148 -11.94 3.67 14.49
CA ASN A 148 -11.56 5.07 14.22
C ASN A 148 -10.36 5.16 13.25
N ILE A 149 -10.41 4.39 12.17
CA ILE A 149 -9.36 4.32 11.15
C ILE A 149 -9.92 4.76 9.81
N THR A 150 -9.11 5.48 9.04
CA THR A 150 -9.39 5.78 7.63
C THR A 150 -8.55 4.91 6.73
N HIS A 151 -9.15 4.37 5.66
CA HIS A 151 -8.47 3.53 4.68
C HIS A 151 -8.98 3.81 3.26
N PRO A 152 -8.15 3.69 2.20
CA PRO A 152 -8.59 3.92 0.81
C PRO A 152 -9.75 3.04 0.35
N HIS A 153 -9.93 1.86 0.93
CA HIS A 153 -11.05 0.96 0.66
C HIS A 153 -12.31 1.23 1.49
N GLY A 154 -12.34 2.32 2.27
CA GLY A 154 -13.50 2.74 3.08
C GLY A 154 -14.48 3.66 2.34
N HIS A 155 -15.34 4.34 3.10
CA HIS A 155 -16.52 5.13 2.69
C HIS A 155 -16.41 5.98 1.43
N MET A 156 -15.22 6.46 1.09
CA MET A 156 -15.06 7.39 -0.02
C MET A 156 -15.13 6.72 -1.39
N HIS A 157 -15.16 5.39 -1.46
CA HIS A 157 -14.97 4.64 -2.72
C HIS A 157 -15.97 3.51 -2.94
N ASN A 158 -17.04 3.44 -2.15
CA ASN A 158 -18.03 2.36 -2.15
C ASN A 158 -18.64 2.02 -3.52
N LYS A 159 -18.59 2.95 -4.49
CA LYS A 159 -19.16 2.72 -5.83
C LYS A 159 -18.15 2.29 -6.88
N ILE A 160 -16.86 2.24 -6.53
CA ILE A 160 -15.77 2.05 -7.49
C ILE A 160 -15.22 0.63 -7.42
N PHE A 161 -15.26 0.04 -6.24
CA PHE A 161 -14.70 -1.27 -5.98
C PHE A 161 -15.77 -2.37 -6.08
N LYS A 162 -15.53 -3.34 -6.95
CA LYS A 162 -16.25 -4.62 -6.93
C LYS A 162 -15.46 -5.59 -6.04
N ASN A 163 -16.17 -6.49 -5.35
CA ASN A 163 -15.57 -7.47 -4.44
C ASN A 163 -14.61 -6.83 -3.40
N ASN A 164 -14.97 -5.63 -2.93
CA ASN A 164 -14.15 -4.88 -2.00
C ASN A 164 -13.86 -5.69 -0.74
N THR A 165 -12.57 -5.84 -0.40
CA THR A 165 -12.11 -6.68 0.70
C THR A 165 -10.97 -6.00 1.44
N ILE A 166 -10.98 -6.11 2.77
CA ILE A 166 -9.83 -5.76 3.62
C ILE A 166 -9.34 -7.01 4.34
N TYR A 167 -8.04 -7.25 4.23
CA TYR A 167 -7.28 -8.22 5.01
C TYR A 167 -6.70 -7.52 6.24
N VAL A 168 -6.97 -8.07 7.41
CA VAL A 168 -6.50 -7.56 8.71
C VAL A 168 -5.44 -8.50 9.25
N LEU A 169 -4.42 -7.94 9.88
CA LEU A 169 -3.23 -8.64 10.35
C LEU A 169 -3.27 -9.12 11.78
N SER A 170 -2.54 -10.23 12.03
CA SER A 170 -2.14 -10.65 13.37
C SER A 170 -0.76 -10.11 13.78
N LEU A 171 0.19 -10.00 12.84
CA LEU A 171 1.56 -9.56 13.12
C LEU A 171 2.08 -8.66 11.99
N ILE A 172 2.74 -7.57 12.36
CA ILE A 172 3.45 -6.68 11.45
C ILE A 172 4.93 -6.70 11.80
N HIS A 173 5.77 -7.02 10.82
CA HIS A 173 7.17 -6.64 10.82
C HIS A 173 7.48 -5.88 9.53
N ILE A 174 8.03 -4.73 9.69
CA ILE A 174 8.51 -3.86 8.61
C ILE A 174 10.03 -3.87 8.65
#